data_82d5229c66a0491a6d90faa92fb3f9d2
#
_entry.id   82d5229c66a0491a6d90faa92fb3f9d2
#
_cell.length_a   1.000
_cell.length_b   1.000
_cell.length_c   1.000
_cell.angle_alpha   90.00
_cell.angle_beta   90.00
_cell.angle_gamma   90.00
#
_symmetry.space_group_name_H-M   'P 1'
#
loop_
_entity.id
_entity.type
_entity.pdbx_description
1 polymer ?
#
loop_
_entity_poly.entity_id
_entity_poly.type
_entity_poly.pdbx_seq_one_letter_code
_entity_poly.pdbx_strand_id
1 'polypeptide(L)'
;MFVEGDIHEIIKTLEDDTIDFIYTDPPFGITSAPWDKGLNWSELFPEMWRVLKPDGIICLYASMPFTYELLKYEKPKYHYSWRKNNSTAFMLAKKQPLRNMEEIFIYYKKPGTYNPQMVGEKEYAMDMVGSYGGQNYYGKNHKDRSTMKKEEIYRKDKGHKGRYPTTYREWNIRRDGTGITRTDDQIDYFIKTYTNEGDTILDMTCNTDSVSKRCEILNREYIGVDLNII
;
A
#
# COMPACT_ATOMS: atom_id res chain seq x y z
N MET A 1 -7.93 1.97 -18.27
CA MET A 1 -9.39 1.90 -18.56
C MET A 1 -10.15 2.40 -17.35
N PHE A 2 -11.19 3.23 -17.56
CA PHE A 2 -12.12 3.62 -16.48
C PHE A 2 -13.45 2.90 -16.67
N VAL A 3 -14.02 2.41 -15.59
CA VAL A 3 -15.30 1.68 -15.58
C VAL A 3 -16.22 2.36 -14.57
N GLU A 4 -17.34 2.92 -15.06
CA GLU A 4 -18.39 3.50 -14.21
C GLU A 4 -19.28 2.38 -13.67
N GLY A 5 -19.44 2.34 -12.35
CA GLY A 5 -20.32 1.38 -11.70
C GLY A 5 -19.94 1.08 -10.26
N ASP A 6 -20.76 0.25 -9.62
CA ASP A 6 -20.51 -0.23 -8.27
C ASP A 6 -19.39 -1.27 -8.27
N ILE A 7 -18.37 -1.05 -7.46
CA ILE A 7 -17.24 -1.99 -7.35
C ILE A 7 -17.68 -3.41 -6.97
N HIS A 8 -18.75 -3.57 -6.18
CA HIS A 8 -19.28 -4.90 -5.83
C HIS A 8 -19.78 -5.69 -7.04
N GLU A 9 -20.24 -4.99 -8.08
CA GLU A 9 -20.68 -5.64 -9.32
C GLU A 9 -19.54 -5.74 -10.34
N ILE A 10 -18.78 -4.66 -10.49
CA ILE A 10 -17.68 -4.61 -11.48
C ILE A 10 -16.60 -5.65 -11.18
N ILE A 11 -16.19 -5.80 -9.92
CA ILE A 11 -15.13 -6.74 -9.55
C ILE A 11 -15.49 -8.19 -9.92
N LYS A 12 -16.77 -8.56 -9.88
CA LYS A 12 -17.26 -9.88 -10.27
C LYS A 12 -17.12 -10.16 -11.77
N THR A 13 -17.02 -9.12 -12.60
CA THR A 13 -16.83 -9.24 -14.05
C THR A 13 -15.37 -9.39 -14.46
N LEU A 14 -14.44 -9.11 -13.57
CA LEU A 14 -13.00 -9.27 -13.83
C LEU A 14 -12.65 -10.77 -13.76
N GLU A 15 -11.71 -11.18 -14.61
CA GLU A 15 -11.21 -12.56 -14.65
C GLU A 15 -10.34 -12.87 -13.42
N ASP A 16 -10.29 -14.14 -13.03
CA ASP A 16 -9.45 -14.65 -11.96
C ASP A 16 -7.96 -14.45 -12.29
N ASP A 17 -7.14 -14.16 -11.29
CA ASP A 17 -5.68 -14.10 -11.40
C ASP A 17 -5.15 -13.14 -12.49
N THR A 18 -5.84 -12.01 -12.73
CA THR A 18 -5.45 -11.04 -13.76
C THR A 18 -4.80 -9.77 -13.22
N ILE A 19 -5.01 -9.45 -11.95
CA ILE A 19 -4.54 -8.22 -11.31
C ILE A 19 -3.24 -8.47 -10.56
N ASP A 20 -2.21 -7.65 -10.81
CA ASP A 20 -0.93 -7.70 -10.10
C ASP A 20 -0.97 -6.90 -8.79
N PHE A 21 -1.67 -5.78 -8.81
CA PHE A 21 -1.71 -4.87 -7.68
C PHE A 21 -3.08 -4.21 -7.53
N ILE A 22 -3.68 -4.34 -6.35
CA ILE A 22 -4.87 -3.57 -5.99
C ILE A 22 -4.42 -2.36 -5.16
N TYR A 23 -4.70 -1.17 -5.67
CA TYR A 23 -4.49 0.10 -4.97
C TYR A 23 -5.85 0.70 -4.68
N THR A 24 -6.17 0.95 -3.41
CA THR A 24 -7.50 1.47 -3.08
C THR A 24 -7.47 2.40 -1.87
N ASP A 25 -8.11 3.57 -2.03
CA ASP A 25 -8.35 4.58 -1.00
C ASP A 25 -9.88 4.74 -0.85
N PRO A 26 -10.54 3.77 -0.20
CA PRO A 26 -11.99 3.69 -0.18
C PRO A 26 -12.62 4.75 0.73
N PRO A 27 -13.92 5.03 0.58
CA PRO A 27 -14.65 5.78 1.58
C PRO A 27 -14.62 5.04 2.92
N PHE A 28 -14.29 5.76 3.99
CA PHE A 28 -14.11 5.15 5.33
C PHE A 28 -15.42 5.03 6.13
N GLY A 29 -16.49 5.70 5.67
CA GLY A 29 -17.79 5.72 6.40
C GLY A 29 -17.71 6.45 7.75
N ILE A 30 -16.80 7.40 7.91
CA ILE A 30 -16.55 8.11 9.19
C ILE A 30 -16.94 9.59 9.15
N THR A 31 -17.42 10.07 8.03
CA THR A 31 -17.88 11.45 7.86
C THR A 31 -19.36 11.50 7.48
N SER A 32 -19.95 12.69 7.50
CA SER A 32 -21.32 12.92 7.03
C SER A 32 -21.40 13.23 5.52
N ALA A 33 -20.32 13.12 4.80
CA ALA A 33 -20.29 13.37 3.37
C ALA A 33 -21.13 12.32 2.61
N PRO A 34 -21.94 12.69 1.62
CA PRO A 34 -22.83 11.74 0.91
C PRO A 34 -22.08 10.60 0.21
N TRP A 35 -20.83 10.85 -0.20
CA TRP A 35 -19.97 9.88 -0.86
C TRP A 35 -19.23 8.95 0.13
N ASP A 36 -19.12 9.33 1.42
CA ASP A 36 -18.38 8.55 2.43
C ASP A 36 -19.25 7.39 2.98
N LYS A 37 -19.65 6.50 2.09
CA LYS A 37 -20.44 5.30 2.43
C LYS A 37 -19.49 4.11 2.50
N GLY A 38 -19.53 3.41 3.63
CA GLY A 38 -18.73 2.20 3.82
C GLY A 38 -19.09 1.11 2.80
N LEU A 39 -18.07 0.38 2.34
CA LEU A 39 -18.20 -0.75 1.44
C LEU A 39 -18.45 -2.05 2.22
N ASN A 40 -19.00 -3.07 1.55
CA ASN A 40 -19.18 -4.39 2.14
C ASN A 40 -17.92 -5.24 2.01
N TRP A 41 -17.04 -5.13 2.99
CA TRP A 41 -15.73 -5.82 2.99
C TRP A 41 -15.84 -7.34 3.08
N SER A 42 -16.94 -7.89 3.60
CA SER A 42 -17.17 -9.33 3.63
C SER A 42 -17.37 -9.92 2.23
N GLU A 43 -17.86 -9.14 1.28
CA GLU A 43 -17.99 -9.50 -0.12
C GLU A 43 -16.74 -9.14 -0.93
N LEU A 44 -16.13 -7.98 -0.64
CA LEU A 44 -15.01 -7.49 -1.44
C LEU A 44 -13.71 -8.27 -1.23
N PHE A 45 -13.35 -8.65 0.01
CA PHE A 45 -12.09 -9.38 0.23
C PHE A 45 -12.01 -10.70 -0.54
N PRO A 46 -13.05 -11.57 -0.56
CA PRO A 46 -13.04 -12.77 -1.40
C PRO A 46 -12.81 -12.46 -2.88
N GLU A 47 -13.48 -11.44 -3.43
CA GLU A 47 -13.34 -11.03 -4.83
C GLU A 47 -11.97 -10.41 -5.12
N MET A 48 -11.46 -9.55 -4.24
CA MET A 48 -10.10 -9.02 -4.34
C MET A 48 -9.07 -10.16 -4.43
N TRP A 49 -9.23 -11.19 -3.59
CA TRP A 49 -8.36 -12.36 -3.62
C TRP A 49 -8.56 -13.25 -4.86
N ARG A 50 -9.74 -13.27 -5.47
CA ARG A 50 -10.03 -14.02 -6.68
C ARG A 50 -9.37 -13.37 -7.90
N VAL A 51 -9.52 -12.07 -8.07
CA VAL A 51 -8.97 -11.35 -9.24
C VAL A 51 -7.45 -11.14 -9.13
N LEU A 52 -6.92 -11.17 -7.90
CA LEU A 52 -5.49 -10.93 -7.65
C LEU A 52 -4.66 -12.17 -7.99
N LYS A 53 -3.59 -12.00 -8.75
CA LYS A 53 -2.60 -13.05 -9.03
C LYS A 53 -2.08 -13.68 -7.74
N PRO A 54 -1.59 -14.93 -7.76
CA PRO A 54 -1.14 -15.64 -6.54
C PRO A 54 -0.06 -14.94 -5.72
N ASP A 55 0.76 -14.10 -6.35
CA ASP A 55 1.81 -13.26 -5.78
C ASP A 55 1.48 -11.77 -5.85
N GLY A 56 0.25 -11.42 -6.22
CA GLY A 56 -0.24 -10.04 -6.24
C GLY A 56 -0.36 -9.43 -4.84
N ILE A 57 -0.43 -8.12 -4.80
CA ILE A 57 -0.39 -7.34 -3.55
C ILE A 57 -1.59 -6.39 -3.48
N ILE A 58 -2.16 -6.23 -2.30
CA ILE A 58 -3.20 -5.24 -2.01
C ILE A 58 -2.60 -4.14 -1.14
N CYS A 59 -2.79 -2.89 -1.56
CA CYS A 59 -2.48 -1.66 -0.83
C CYS A 59 -3.77 -0.92 -0.54
N LEU A 60 -4.17 -0.87 0.74
CA LEU A 60 -5.45 -0.35 1.17
C LEU A 60 -5.28 0.73 2.23
N TYR A 61 -5.79 1.92 1.97
CA TYR A 61 -5.77 3.04 2.89
C TYR A 61 -6.85 2.90 3.96
N ALA A 62 -6.50 3.28 5.18
CA ALA A 62 -7.43 3.25 6.31
C ALA A 62 -7.13 4.33 7.34
N SER A 63 -8.11 4.63 8.19
CA SER A 63 -7.99 5.47 9.37
C SER A 63 -8.99 5.01 10.43
N MET A 64 -8.62 5.15 11.71
CA MET A 64 -9.53 4.82 12.81
C MET A 64 -10.83 5.65 12.75
N PRO A 65 -12.03 5.08 12.99
CA PRO A 65 -12.31 3.72 13.43
C PRO A 65 -12.42 2.68 12.30
N PHE A 66 -12.38 3.08 11.02
CA PHE A 66 -12.52 2.20 9.87
C PHE A 66 -11.48 1.05 9.87
N THR A 67 -10.29 1.31 10.36
CA THR A 67 -9.26 0.28 10.56
C THR A 67 -9.78 -0.95 11.32
N TYR A 68 -10.59 -0.76 12.37
CA TYR A 68 -11.17 -1.88 13.12
C TYR A 68 -12.14 -2.71 12.28
N GLU A 69 -12.88 -2.07 11.37
CA GLU A 69 -13.79 -2.81 10.49
C GLU A 69 -12.99 -3.72 9.55
N LEU A 70 -11.97 -3.20 8.90
CA LEU A 70 -11.13 -3.99 7.99
C LEU A 70 -10.48 -5.20 8.67
N LEU A 71 -9.95 -5.02 9.88
CA LEU A 71 -9.27 -6.08 10.62
C LEU A 71 -10.18 -7.23 11.08
N LYS A 72 -11.50 -7.08 10.98
CA LYS A 72 -12.46 -8.18 11.22
C LYS A 72 -12.47 -9.19 10.07
N TYR A 73 -12.20 -8.73 8.86
CA TYR A 73 -12.32 -9.54 7.65
C TYR A 73 -10.98 -10.15 7.21
N GLU A 74 -9.90 -9.36 7.24
CA GLU A 74 -8.60 -9.82 6.76
C GLU A 74 -7.45 -9.21 7.58
N LYS A 75 -6.38 -9.98 7.77
CA LYS A 75 -5.19 -9.54 8.50
C LYS A 75 -4.09 -9.10 7.55
N PRO A 76 -3.66 -7.82 7.61
CA PRO A 76 -2.53 -7.36 6.81
C PRO A 76 -1.23 -8.04 7.22
N LYS A 77 -0.28 -8.13 6.30
CA LYS A 77 1.09 -8.58 6.60
C LYS A 77 1.86 -7.53 7.40
N TYR A 78 1.67 -6.28 7.03
CA TYR A 78 2.19 -5.10 7.71
C TYR A 78 1.42 -3.87 7.25
N HIS A 79 1.71 -2.72 7.86
CA HIS A 79 1.15 -1.45 7.44
C HIS A 79 2.23 -0.37 7.42
N TYR A 80 1.99 0.65 6.61
CA TYR A 80 2.68 1.92 6.70
C TYR A 80 1.90 2.86 7.60
N SER A 81 2.61 3.61 8.45
CA SER A 81 2.07 4.76 9.14
C SER A 81 2.41 6.00 8.34
N TRP A 82 1.42 6.59 7.70
CA TRP A 82 1.59 7.81 6.94
C TRP A 82 1.28 9.03 7.81
N ARG A 83 2.31 9.87 8.03
CA ARG A 83 2.15 11.19 8.64
C ARG A 83 1.85 12.22 7.55
N LYS A 84 0.71 12.90 7.71
CA LYS A 84 0.30 14.04 6.87
C LYS A 84 0.95 15.33 7.38
N ASN A 85 1.34 16.22 6.48
CA ASN A 85 1.85 17.54 6.83
C ASN A 85 0.79 18.44 7.48
N ASN A 86 -0.50 18.18 7.25
CA ASN A 86 -1.63 18.88 7.85
C ASN A 86 -2.49 17.94 8.69
N SER A 87 -3.01 18.47 9.78
CA SER A 87 -3.95 17.74 10.63
C SER A 87 -5.38 17.92 10.14
N THR A 88 -6.25 16.96 10.49
CA THR A 88 -7.68 16.98 10.23
C THR A 88 -8.48 16.94 11.53
N ALA A 89 -9.82 16.97 11.45
CA ALA A 89 -10.74 16.94 12.59
C ALA A 89 -10.69 18.21 13.47
N PHE A 90 -10.48 19.39 12.90
CA PHE A 90 -10.42 20.67 13.61
C PHE A 90 -11.67 20.98 14.45
N MET A 91 -12.84 20.52 14.03
CA MET A 91 -14.11 20.67 14.79
C MET A 91 -14.04 20.00 16.17
N LEU A 92 -13.16 19.03 16.33
CA LEU A 92 -12.98 18.26 17.57
C LEU A 92 -11.75 18.71 18.39
N ALA A 93 -11.04 19.76 17.97
CA ALA A 93 -9.77 20.18 18.57
C ALA A 93 -9.84 20.47 20.09
N LYS A 94 -11.03 20.84 20.59
CA LYS A 94 -11.25 21.06 22.04
C LYS A 94 -11.61 19.79 22.81
N LYS A 95 -11.82 18.65 22.12
CA LYS A 95 -12.26 17.39 22.73
C LYS A 95 -11.26 16.27 22.59
N GLN A 96 -10.42 16.30 21.55
CA GLN A 96 -9.42 15.29 21.27
C GLN A 96 -8.27 15.87 20.43
N PRO A 97 -7.11 15.21 20.39
CA PRO A 97 -6.01 15.59 19.49
C PRO A 97 -6.44 15.60 18.02
N LEU A 98 -5.87 16.50 17.24
CA LEU A 98 -6.05 16.52 15.79
C LEU A 98 -5.41 15.28 15.15
N ARG A 99 -6.04 14.78 14.09
CA ARG A 99 -5.57 13.60 13.36
C ARG A 99 -4.60 14.01 12.26
N ASN A 100 -3.41 13.43 12.26
CA ASN A 100 -2.40 13.64 11.22
C ASN A 100 -1.76 12.34 10.74
N MET A 101 -2.30 11.19 11.15
CA MET A 101 -1.83 9.87 10.76
C MET A 101 -2.94 9.10 10.03
N GLU A 102 -2.52 8.34 9.03
CA GLU A 102 -3.34 7.30 8.40
C GLU A 102 -2.51 6.02 8.28
N GLU A 103 -3.17 4.89 8.22
CA GLU A 103 -2.57 3.59 7.99
C GLU A 103 -2.74 3.21 6.52
N ILE A 104 -1.76 2.48 5.98
CA ILE A 104 -1.82 1.91 4.64
C ILE A 104 -1.46 0.44 4.79
N PHE A 105 -2.44 -0.42 4.66
CA PHE A 105 -2.30 -1.85 4.88
C PHE A 105 -1.82 -2.56 3.63
N ILE A 106 -0.89 -3.50 3.83
CA ILE A 106 -0.36 -4.35 2.77
C ILE A 106 -0.76 -5.80 3.04
N TYR A 107 -1.45 -6.39 2.05
CA TYR A 107 -1.87 -7.78 2.09
C TYR A 107 -1.28 -8.53 0.90
N TYR A 108 -0.89 -9.76 1.12
CA TYR A 108 -0.52 -10.74 0.09
C TYR A 108 -0.60 -12.16 0.65
N LYS A 109 -0.85 -13.14 -0.22
CA LYS A 109 -0.81 -14.56 0.17
C LYS A 109 0.62 -15.08 0.14
N LYS A 110 1.34 -14.82 -0.93
CA LYS A 110 2.75 -15.17 -1.14
C LYS A 110 3.56 -13.89 -1.34
N PRO A 111 4.85 -13.87 -0.96
CA PRO A 111 5.71 -12.74 -1.31
C PRO A 111 5.73 -12.52 -2.81
N GLY A 112 5.32 -11.35 -3.25
CA GLY A 112 5.31 -10.92 -4.64
C GLY A 112 6.42 -9.92 -4.95
N THR A 113 6.19 -9.07 -5.94
CA THR A 113 7.11 -8.01 -6.33
C THR A 113 7.37 -7.06 -5.16
N TYR A 114 8.64 -6.86 -4.84
CA TYR A 114 9.07 -5.85 -3.88
C TYR A 114 10.35 -5.17 -4.37
N ASN A 115 10.20 -3.96 -4.85
CA ASN A 115 11.28 -3.09 -5.32
C ASN A 115 11.53 -2.00 -4.27
N PRO A 116 12.46 -2.17 -3.33
CA PRO A 116 12.66 -1.22 -2.24
C PRO A 116 13.07 0.15 -2.77
N GLN A 117 12.30 1.17 -2.46
CA GLN A 117 12.60 2.55 -2.80
C GLN A 117 13.62 3.10 -1.79
N MET A 118 14.89 2.97 -2.10
CA MET A 118 16.00 3.30 -1.21
C MET A 118 16.02 4.77 -0.83
N VAL A 119 16.41 5.09 0.42
CA VAL A 119 16.38 6.45 0.98
C VAL A 119 17.79 6.97 1.18
N GLY A 120 18.09 8.14 0.59
CA GLY A 120 19.39 8.80 0.67
C GLY A 120 20.42 8.21 -0.31
N GLU A 121 21.60 8.81 -0.31
CA GLU A 121 22.65 8.50 -1.30
C GLU A 121 23.89 7.80 -0.73
N LYS A 122 23.91 7.59 0.59
CA LYS A 122 25.05 6.97 1.24
C LYS A 122 25.23 5.54 0.74
N GLU A 123 26.45 5.24 0.29
CA GLU A 123 26.81 3.85 -0.03
C GLU A 123 27.06 3.07 1.26
N TYR A 124 26.45 1.90 1.35
CA TYR A 124 26.66 0.96 2.44
C TYR A 124 27.50 -0.19 1.90
N ALA A 125 28.74 -0.26 2.37
CA ALA A 125 29.61 -1.41 2.09
C ALA A 125 29.08 -2.66 2.81
N MET A 126 29.35 -3.80 2.23
CA MET A 126 28.93 -5.13 2.73
C MET A 126 29.39 -5.45 4.17
N ASP A 127 30.31 -4.72 4.73
CA ASP A 127 30.95 -5.01 6.03
C ASP A 127 30.06 -4.78 7.26
N MET A 128 28.86 -4.24 7.09
CA MET A 128 27.95 -3.99 8.21
C MET A 128 27.03 -5.18 8.57
N VAL A 129 27.27 -6.36 8.06
CA VAL A 129 26.66 -7.62 8.56
C VAL A 129 27.49 -8.19 9.73
N GLY A 130 28.30 -7.33 10.33
CA GLY A 130 29.08 -7.68 11.48
C GLY A 130 28.31 -7.48 12.77
N SER A 131 28.21 -8.52 13.55
CA SER A 131 28.07 -8.44 15.00
C SER A 131 26.70 -8.05 15.59
N TYR A 132 25.62 -8.70 15.19
CA TYR A 132 24.56 -8.98 16.16
C TYR A 132 24.86 -10.32 16.81
N GLY A 133 25.59 -10.26 17.93
CA GLY A 133 25.87 -11.40 18.77
C GLY A 133 24.58 -12.10 19.16
N GLY A 134 24.43 -13.31 18.71
CA GLY A 134 23.66 -14.41 19.14
C GLY A 134 22.58 -14.22 20.20
N GLN A 135 21.42 -13.71 19.87
CA GLN A 135 20.17 -14.12 20.49
C GLN A 135 19.08 -14.07 19.42
N ASN A 136 18.49 -15.22 19.13
CA ASN A 136 17.38 -15.39 18.20
C ASN A 136 16.11 -14.70 18.74
N TYR A 137 15.91 -13.44 18.39
CA TYR A 137 14.66 -12.71 18.70
C TYR A 137 13.51 -13.05 17.75
N TYR A 138 13.78 -13.73 16.64
CA TYR A 138 12.77 -14.10 15.64
C TYR A 138 12.65 -15.61 15.55
N GLY A 139 11.51 -16.12 15.99
CA GLY A 139 11.04 -17.49 16.06
C GLY A 139 11.77 -18.61 15.29
N LYS A 140 11.53 -19.83 15.68
CA LYS A 140 12.23 -21.09 15.31
C LYS A 140 12.41 -21.40 13.80
N ASN A 141 11.90 -20.55 12.88
CA ASN A 141 11.95 -20.80 11.43
C ASN A 141 12.91 -19.91 10.66
N HIS A 142 13.63 -18.99 11.30
CA HIS A 142 14.74 -18.31 10.64
C HIS A 142 15.98 -19.19 10.74
N LYS A 143 16.48 -19.64 9.57
CA LYS A 143 17.82 -20.22 9.50
C LYS A 143 18.77 -19.25 10.16
N ASP A 144 19.37 -19.69 11.25
CA ASP A 144 20.31 -18.91 12.04
C ASP A 144 21.43 -18.42 11.13
N ARG A 145 21.53 -17.11 10.94
CA ARG A 145 22.64 -16.50 10.18
C ARG A 145 24.00 -16.84 10.79
N SER A 146 24.05 -17.24 12.06
CA SER A 146 25.29 -17.68 12.73
C SER A 146 25.86 -18.97 12.16
N THR A 147 25.02 -19.78 11.46
CA THR A 147 25.46 -21.02 10.78
C THR A 147 25.83 -20.83 9.32
N MET A 148 25.55 -19.65 8.74
CA MET A 148 25.99 -19.35 7.36
C MET A 148 27.46 -18.98 7.36
N LYS A 149 28.26 -19.66 6.53
CA LYS A 149 29.66 -19.27 6.33
C LYS A 149 29.72 -17.81 5.88
N LYS A 150 30.62 -17.02 6.46
CA LYS A 150 30.84 -15.60 6.12
C LYS A 150 30.83 -15.36 4.59
N GLU A 151 31.46 -16.25 3.84
CA GLU A 151 31.55 -16.20 2.38
C GLU A 151 30.22 -16.38 1.63
N GLU A 152 29.24 -17.09 2.21
CA GLU A 152 27.89 -17.24 1.62
C GLU A 152 27.03 -16.01 1.83
N ILE A 153 27.23 -15.30 2.94
CA ILE A 153 26.58 -14.03 3.23
C ILE A 153 27.12 -12.94 2.30
N TYR A 154 28.43 -12.90 2.11
CA TYR A 154 29.11 -11.92 1.25
C TYR A 154 28.80 -12.07 -0.26
N ARG A 155 28.47 -13.26 -0.74
CA ARG A 155 28.17 -13.48 -2.17
C ARG A 155 26.81 -12.98 -2.63
N LYS A 156 25.87 -12.73 -1.72
CA LYS A 156 24.48 -12.35 -2.06
C LYS A 156 24.21 -10.86 -2.02
N ASP A 157 25.00 -10.08 -1.29
CA ASP A 157 24.76 -8.63 -1.16
C ASP A 157 25.94 -7.88 -1.82
N LYS A 158 25.68 -7.30 -2.99
CA LYS A 158 26.70 -6.52 -3.75
C LYS A 158 26.92 -5.10 -3.18
N GLY A 159 26.42 -4.83 -1.98
CA GLY A 159 26.30 -3.47 -1.47
C GLY A 159 25.11 -2.73 -2.10
N HIS A 160 24.63 -1.71 -1.45
CA HIS A 160 23.52 -0.90 -1.95
C HIS A 160 23.72 0.57 -1.62
N LYS A 161 23.19 1.43 -2.49
CA LYS A 161 23.12 2.87 -2.25
C LYS A 161 21.81 3.22 -1.52
N GLY A 162 21.89 4.01 -0.46
CA GLY A 162 20.75 4.37 0.34
C GLY A 162 20.41 3.38 1.46
N ARG A 163 19.48 3.75 2.30
CA ARG A 163 18.91 2.89 3.36
C ARG A 163 17.64 2.24 2.86
N TYR A 164 17.38 1.01 3.30
CA TYR A 164 16.08 0.38 3.07
C TYR A 164 14.96 1.24 3.66
N PRO A 165 13.82 1.35 2.97
CA PRO A 165 12.68 2.13 3.45
C PRO A 165 12.12 1.53 4.74
N THR A 166 11.53 2.39 5.57
CA THR A 166 10.79 1.98 6.77
C THR A 166 9.29 2.11 6.54
N THR A 167 8.49 1.53 7.42
CA THR A 167 7.03 1.63 7.38
C THR A 167 6.48 2.96 7.89
N TYR A 168 7.32 3.82 8.47
CA TYR A 168 6.95 5.21 8.76
C TYR A 168 7.30 6.09 7.58
N ARG A 169 6.31 6.83 7.07
CA ARG A 169 6.48 7.72 5.90
C ARG A 169 5.81 9.07 6.15
N GLU A 170 6.41 10.11 5.59
CA GLU A 170 5.84 11.44 5.56
C GLU A 170 5.59 11.83 4.10
N TRP A 171 4.34 12.12 3.76
CA TRP A 171 3.95 12.70 2.48
C TRP A 171 3.02 13.87 2.72
N ASN A 172 3.14 14.85 1.86
CA ASN A 172 2.23 15.97 1.85
C ASN A 172 0.83 15.52 1.42
N ILE A 173 -0.17 16.30 1.78
CA ILE A 173 -1.49 16.20 1.18
C ILE A 173 -1.63 17.26 0.10
N ARG A 174 -2.34 16.94 -0.96
CA ARG A 174 -2.80 17.90 -1.96
C ARG A 174 -4.31 18.13 -1.76
N ARG A 175 -4.76 19.37 -1.99
CA ARG A 175 -6.18 19.73 -2.03
C ARG A 175 -6.47 20.25 -3.41
N ASP A 176 -7.37 19.64 -4.12
CA ASP A 176 -7.73 19.96 -5.49
C ASP A 176 -9.19 20.42 -5.69
N GLY A 177 -9.87 20.75 -4.61
CA GLY A 177 -11.29 21.16 -4.64
C GLY A 177 -12.26 19.99 -4.46
N THR A 178 -11.86 18.74 -4.73
CA THR A 178 -12.67 17.55 -4.50
C THR A 178 -12.42 16.94 -3.11
N GLY A 179 -11.38 17.41 -2.42
CA GLY A 179 -11.03 16.95 -1.08
C GLY A 179 -9.52 16.88 -0.83
N ILE A 180 -9.10 15.87 -0.07
CA ILE A 180 -7.71 15.55 0.16
C ILE A 180 -7.32 14.43 -0.81
N THR A 181 -6.39 14.72 -1.71
CA THR A 181 -5.87 13.74 -2.65
C THR A 181 -4.47 13.30 -2.28
N ARG A 182 -4.09 12.11 -2.73
CA ARG A 182 -2.73 11.57 -2.60
C ARG A 182 -1.80 12.31 -3.55
N THR A 183 -0.56 12.58 -3.12
CA THR A 183 0.43 13.21 -3.99
C THR A 183 1.01 12.19 -4.96
N ASP A 184 1.50 12.67 -6.09
CA ASP A 184 2.14 11.84 -7.11
C ASP A 184 3.30 11.01 -6.53
N ASP A 185 4.11 11.60 -5.64
CA ASP A 185 5.21 10.92 -4.95
C ASP A 185 4.73 9.73 -4.11
N GLN A 186 3.57 9.86 -3.46
CA GLN A 186 2.99 8.79 -2.66
C GLN A 186 2.45 7.66 -3.54
N ILE A 187 1.73 8.00 -4.60
CA ILE A 187 1.20 7.03 -5.57
C ILE A 187 2.38 6.29 -6.23
N ASP A 188 3.37 7.02 -6.74
CA ASP A 188 4.58 6.47 -7.35
C ASP A 188 5.32 5.52 -6.43
N TYR A 189 5.43 5.87 -5.15
CA TYR A 189 6.12 5.03 -4.18
C TYR A 189 5.51 3.63 -4.12
N PHE A 190 4.18 3.53 -4.03
CA PHE A 190 3.51 2.23 -3.94
C PHE A 190 3.52 1.47 -5.26
N ILE A 191 3.26 2.14 -6.39
CA ILE A 191 3.32 1.54 -7.72
C ILE A 191 4.73 0.96 -7.97
N LYS A 192 5.78 1.77 -7.80
CA LYS A 192 7.16 1.33 -8.01
C LYS A 192 7.60 0.22 -7.06
N THR A 193 7.11 0.25 -5.81
CA THR A 193 7.50 -0.73 -4.80
C THR A 193 6.91 -2.10 -5.08
N TYR A 194 5.65 -2.15 -5.54
CA TYR A 194 4.90 -3.41 -5.59
C TYR A 194 4.56 -3.89 -7.00
N THR A 195 5.02 -3.18 -8.04
CA THR A 195 4.78 -3.58 -9.43
C THR A 195 6.02 -3.41 -10.30
N ASN A 196 6.02 -4.12 -11.42
CA ASN A 196 6.95 -3.94 -12.54
C ASN A 196 6.23 -3.27 -13.73
N GLU A 197 6.99 -2.86 -14.74
CA GLU A 197 6.41 -2.36 -16.00
C GLU A 197 5.56 -3.45 -16.64
N GLY A 198 4.40 -3.06 -17.16
CA GLY A 198 3.41 -3.96 -17.77
C GLY A 198 2.44 -4.62 -16.78
N ASP A 199 2.65 -4.49 -15.45
CA ASP A 199 1.72 -5.04 -14.47
C ASP A 199 0.39 -4.28 -14.47
N THR A 200 -0.69 -4.99 -14.17
CA THR A 200 -2.06 -4.45 -14.13
C THR A 200 -2.44 -4.01 -12.72
N ILE A 201 -2.86 -2.75 -12.60
CA ILE A 201 -3.29 -2.13 -11.34
C ILE A 201 -4.81 -1.94 -11.36
N LEU A 202 -5.48 -2.44 -10.33
CA LEU A 202 -6.89 -2.16 -10.06
C LEU A 202 -7.01 -1.08 -8.97
N ASP A 203 -7.63 0.05 -9.31
CA ASP A 203 -8.05 1.08 -8.36
C ASP A 203 -9.57 0.97 -8.16
N MET A 204 -9.96 0.48 -6.98
CA MET A 204 -11.35 0.11 -6.72
C MET A 204 -12.27 1.30 -6.48
N THR A 205 -11.71 2.50 -6.22
CA THR A 205 -12.44 3.71 -5.83
C THR A 205 -11.72 4.95 -6.38
N CYS A 206 -11.63 5.02 -7.69
CA CYS A 206 -10.71 5.92 -8.41
C CYS A 206 -11.17 7.38 -8.53
N ASN A 207 -11.92 7.91 -7.66
CA ASN A 207 -12.42 9.31 -7.60
C ASN A 207 -11.80 10.33 -8.62
N THR A 208 -10.50 10.24 -8.89
CA THR A 208 -9.77 11.13 -9.83
C THR A 208 -8.85 10.32 -10.75
N ASP A 209 -8.33 10.99 -11.79
CA ASP A 209 -7.36 10.41 -12.74
C ASP A 209 -5.91 10.36 -12.21
N SER A 210 -5.70 10.68 -10.93
CA SER A 210 -4.34 10.77 -10.36
C SER A 210 -3.57 9.45 -10.45
N VAL A 211 -4.20 8.33 -10.09
CA VAL A 211 -3.53 7.01 -10.15
C VAL A 211 -3.32 6.58 -11.60
N SER A 212 -4.30 6.77 -12.48
CA SER A 212 -4.19 6.38 -13.89
C SER A 212 -3.06 7.12 -14.61
N LYS A 213 -2.92 8.43 -14.39
CA LYS A 213 -1.81 9.23 -14.93
C LYS A 213 -0.45 8.71 -14.47
N ARG A 214 -0.35 8.30 -13.22
CA ARG A 214 0.90 7.72 -12.70
C ARG A 214 1.18 6.34 -13.31
N CYS A 215 0.15 5.51 -13.49
CA CYS A 215 0.28 4.23 -14.19
C CYS A 215 0.79 4.41 -15.62
N GLU A 216 0.22 5.35 -16.38
CA GLU A 216 0.68 5.68 -17.73
C GLU A 216 2.16 6.09 -17.77
N ILE A 217 2.56 7.05 -16.92
CA ILE A 217 3.95 7.53 -16.83
C ILE A 217 4.92 6.41 -16.45
N LEU A 218 4.47 5.46 -15.65
CA LEU A 218 5.28 4.37 -15.15
C LEU A 218 5.15 3.08 -15.97
N ASN A 219 4.47 3.11 -17.12
CA ASN A 219 4.21 1.95 -17.99
C ASN A 219 3.51 0.79 -17.26
N ARG A 220 2.41 1.07 -16.54
CA ARG A 220 1.54 0.07 -15.94
C ARG A 220 0.17 0.12 -16.59
N GLU A 221 -0.48 -1.04 -16.70
CA GLU A 221 -1.88 -1.11 -17.09
C GLU A 221 -2.77 -0.67 -15.93
N TYR A 222 -3.90 -0.04 -16.24
CA TYR A 222 -4.78 0.55 -15.22
C TYR A 222 -6.25 0.23 -15.47
N ILE A 223 -6.92 -0.22 -14.41
CA ILE A 223 -8.37 -0.38 -14.32
C ILE A 223 -8.84 0.44 -13.12
N GLY A 224 -9.61 1.49 -13.35
CA GLY A 224 -10.21 2.31 -12.29
C GLY A 224 -11.71 2.15 -12.27
N VAL A 225 -12.29 1.99 -11.09
CA VAL A 225 -13.73 1.84 -10.88
C VAL A 225 -14.24 2.95 -9.97
N ASP A 226 -15.29 3.64 -10.38
CA ASP A 226 -16.02 4.61 -9.55
C ASP A 226 -17.49 4.66 -9.93
N LEU A 227 -18.32 5.05 -8.96
CA LEU A 227 -19.78 5.24 -9.18
C LEU A 227 -20.09 6.38 -10.13
N ASN A 228 -19.20 7.39 -10.20
CA ASN A 228 -19.35 8.58 -11.04
C ASN A 228 -17.98 8.95 -11.62
N ILE A 229 -17.74 8.61 -12.85
CA ILE A 229 -16.53 9.05 -13.56
C ILE A 229 -16.72 10.51 -13.97
N ILE A 230 -15.87 11.40 -13.44
CA ILE A 230 -15.87 12.84 -13.73
C ILE A 230 -14.89 13.13 -14.87
#